data_db4a92767095108462669b2a399f016c
#
_entry.id   db4a92767095108462669b2a399f016c
#
_cell.length_a   1.000
_cell.length_b   1.000
_cell.length_c   1.000
_cell.angle_alpha   90.00
_cell.angle_beta   90.00
_cell.angle_gamma   90.00
#
_symmetry.space_group_name_H-M   'P 1'
#
loop_
_entity.id
_entity.type
_entity.pdbx_description
1 polymer ?
#
loop_
_entity_poly.entity_id
_entity_poly.type
_entity_poly.pdbx_seq_one_letter_code
_entity_poly.pdbx_strand_id
1 'polypeptide(L)'
;MQTNTRTLIAANLLGLAAVLIVNYLAVSLPLFGKSTAQLSDQYTNLFVPAGITFSIWGVIYSWLLVWAGVQIAALFSPAMMTRVGPGVQKLGWTFLATCLYNIAWLFCWHLELVGLSIVGMLYLLTGIMQLNRRAGVGQFSEGRWEKWLAHAPFGIYQGWITIALIANVTAFLVAIRWSGWGVGESVWAVIMIVTGTLLACAMVWRQNNVFHGLAVAWALFGIYLKRNAAGDAPDVSTAAMAGMALVLLFVVLRSRRWLAY
;
A
#
# COMPACT_ATOMS: atom_id res chain seq x y z
N MET A 1 1.48 31.25 7.52
CA MET A 1 0.63 30.93 8.68
C MET A 1 0.76 29.44 8.97
N GLN A 2 1.20 29.04 10.16
CA GLN A 2 1.19 27.62 10.57
C GLN A 2 -0.26 27.20 10.79
N THR A 3 -0.69 26.13 10.12
CA THR A 3 -2.02 25.55 10.33
C THR A 3 -2.14 25.03 11.77
N ASN A 4 -3.26 25.28 12.44
CA ASN A 4 -3.47 24.79 13.79
C ASN A 4 -3.44 23.24 13.82
N THR A 5 -2.71 22.66 14.76
CA THR A 5 -2.60 21.19 14.94
C THR A 5 -3.95 20.52 15.08
N ARG A 6 -4.89 21.11 15.80
CA ARG A 6 -6.26 20.58 15.94
C ARG A 6 -7.00 20.50 14.61
N THR A 7 -6.81 21.48 13.72
CA THR A 7 -7.39 21.47 12.37
C THR A 7 -6.81 20.32 11.54
N LEU A 8 -5.49 20.07 11.61
CA LEU A 8 -4.87 18.95 10.93
C LEU A 8 -5.34 17.60 11.46
N ILE A 9 -5.50 17.47 12.78
CA ILE A 9 -6.07 16.26 13.38
C ILE A 9 -7.49 16.03 12.86
N ALA A 10 -8.36 17.06 12.91
CA ALA A 10 -9.72 16.95 12.39
C ALA A 10 -9.74 16.52 10.91
N ALA A 11 -8.89 17.12 10.09
CA ALA A 11 -8.76 16.77 8.67
C ALA A 11 -8.30 15.30 8.48
N ASN A 12 -7.33 14.84 9.26
CA ASN A 12 -6.87 13.45 9.22
C ASN A 12 -7.98 12.47 9.60
N LEU A 13 -8.74 12.76 10.67
CA LEU A 13 -9.85 11.93 11.13
C LEU A 13 -10.99 11.86 10.10
N LEU A 14 -11.38 13.01 9.54
CA LEU A 14 -12.40 13.09 8.50
C LEU A 14 -11.96 12.37 7.22
N GLY A 15 -10.71 12.56 6.80
CA GLY A 15 -10.15 11.86 5.64
C GLY A 15 -10.14 10.35 5.82
N LEU A 16 -9.68 9.87 6.99
CA LEU A 16 -9.68 8.44 7.30
C LEU A 16 -11.11 7.88 7.35
N ALA A 17 -12.05 8.57 8.01
CA ALA A 17 -13.44 8.14 8.06
C ALA A 17 -14.04 8.01 6.66
N ALA A 18 -13.80 8.99 5.79
CA ALA A 18 -14.27 8.96 4.40
C ALA A 18 -13.68 7.77 3.62
N VAL A 19 -12.36 7.52 3.74
CA VAL A 19 -11.71 6.34 3.11
C VAL A 19 -12.32 5.05 3.61
N LEU A 20 -12.51 4.90 4.92
CA LEU A 20 -13.06 3.68 5.52
C LEU A 20 -14.50 3.43 5.05
N ILE A 21 -15.34 4.47 5.02
CA ILE A 21 -16.72 4.38 4.53
C ILE A 21 -16.73 3.94 3.06
N VAL A 22 -15.96 4.61 2.20
CA VAL A 22 -15.94 4.30 0.76
C VAL A 22 -15.39 2.89 0.50
N ASN A 23 -14.32 2.48 1.20
CA ASN A 23 -13.80 1.11 1.06
C ASN A 23 -14.78 0.05 1.60
N TYR A 24 -15.47 0.33 2.71
CA TYR A 24 -16.52 -0.54 3.21
C TYR A 24 -17.66 -0.72 2.19
N LEU A 25 -18.12 0.37 1.60
CA LEU A 25 -19.14 0.34 0.55
C LEU A 25 -18.65 -0.43 -0.68
N ALA A 26 -17.39 -0.31 -1.04
CA ALA A 26 -16.79 -0.99 -2.19
C ALA A 26 -16.67 -2.52 -2.00
N VAL A 27 -16.53 -2.98 -0.76
CA VAL A 27 -16.31 -4.41 -0.45
C VAL A 27 -17.59 -5.09 0.03
N SER A 28 -18.30 -4.48 0.97
CA SER A 28 -19.45 -5.09 1.66
C SER A 28 -20.80 -4.81 0.99
N LEU A 29 -20.92 -3.65 0.37
CA LEU A 29 -22.06 -3.26 -0.47
C LEU A 29 -21.51 -2.93 -1.86
N PRO A 30 -21.10 -3.94 -2.65
CA PRO A 30 -20.22 -3.73 -3.77
C PRO A 30 -20.70 -2.59 -4.66
N LEU A 31 -19.96 -1.48 -4.63
CA LEU A 31 -20.20 -0.32 -5.48
C LEU A 31 -20.26 -0.81 -6.92
N PHE A 32 -21.32 -0.46 -7.62
CA PHE A 32 -21.54 -0.89 -9.01
C PHE A 32 -21.57 -2.42 -9.23
N GLY A 33 -21.88 -3.21 -8.17
CA GLY A 33 -22.17 -4.64 -8.25
C GLY A 33 -20.97 -5.58 -8.15
N LYS A 34 -19.72 -5.06 -8.03
CA LYS A 34 -18.50 -5.88 -7.91
C LYS A 34 -17.59 -5.37 -6.81
N SER A 35 -16.94 -6.27 -6.07
CA SER A 35 -15.87 -5.91 -5.14
C SER A 35 -14.56 -5.60 -5.88
N THR A 36 -13.63 -4.93 -5.19
CA THR A 36 -12.29 -4.63 -5.74
C THR A 36 -11.55 -5.89 -6.19
N ALA A 37 -11.68 -7.00 -5.45
CA ALA A 37 -11.07 -8.28 -5.80
C ALA A 37 -11.73 -8.91 -7.03
N GLN A 38 -13.06 -8.89 -7.12
CA GLN A 38 -13.80 -9.40 -8.30
C GLN A 38 -13.45 -8.61 -9.57
N LEU A 39 -13.31 -7.29 -9.47
CA LEU A 39 -12.85 -6.48 -10.60
C LEU A 39 -11.40 -6.83 -10.99
N SER A 40 -10.53 -7.08 -10.03
CA SER A 40 -9.16 -7.53 -10.32
C SER A 40 -9.14 -8.88 -11.04
N ASP A 41 -10.01 -9.83 -10.66
CA ASP A 41 -10.12 -11.13 -11.30
C ASP A 41 -10.73 -11.05 -12.72
N GLN A 42 -11.52 -10.02 -13.01
CA GLN A 42 -12.09 -9.79 -14.35
C GLN A 42 -11.01 -9.50 -15.40
N TYR A 43 -9.93 -8.82 -15.01
CA TYR A 43 -8.77 -8.55 -15.86
C TYR A 43 -7.73 -9.68 -15.71
N THR A 44 -8.11 -10.88 -16.20
CA THR A 44 -7.32 -12.11 -16.04
C THR A 44 -5.90 -11.91 -16.56
N ASN A 45 -4.90 -12.11 -15.71
CA ASN A 45 -3.48 -12.11 -16.04
C ASN A 45 -2.69 -12.89 -14.99
N LEU A 46 -1.45 -13.25 -15.31
CA LEU A 46 -0.63 -14.10 -14.45
C LEU A 46 -0.05 -13.39 -13.23
N PHE A 47 -0.12 -12.05 -13.16
CA PHE A 47 0.37 -11.24 -12.03
C PHE A 47 -0.69 -11.01 -10.94
N VAL A 48 -1.98 -11.26 -11.22
CA VAL A 48 -3.06 -11.08 -10.23
C VAL A 48 -2.88 -12.06 -9.05
N PRO A 49 -2.80 -11.56 -7.80
CA PRO A 49 -2.65 -12.42 -6.63
C PRO A 49 -3.98 -13.10 -6.25
N ALA A 50 -3.93 -14.10 -5.36
CA ALA A 50 -5.10 -14.71 -4.76
C ALA A 50 -5.94 -13.69 -3.97
N GLY A 51 -7.26 -13.84 -3.96
CA GLY A 51 -8.19 -12.90 -3.32
C GLY A 51 -7.90 -12.62 -1.85
N ILE A 52 -7.39 -13.62 -1.11
CA ILE A 52 -6.98 -13.44 0.30
C ILE A 52 -5.91 -12.35 0.49
N THR A 53 -5.13 -12.05 -0.54
CA THR A 53 -4.07 -11.04 -0.49
C THR A 53 -4.62 -9.64 -0.22
N PHE A 54 -5.85 -9.36 -0.65
CA PHE A 54 -6.54 -8.10 -0.40
C PHE A 54 -6.88 -7.86 1.07
N SER A 55 -6.78 -8.90 1.94
CA SER A 55 -6.94 -8.75 3.40
C SER A 55 -5.92 -7.78 4.02
N ILE A 56 -4.83 -7.47 3.32
CA ILE A 56 -3.85 -6.46 3.75
C ILE A 56 -4.48 -5.07 3.96
N TRP A 57 -5.58 -4.74 3.27
CA TRP A 57 -6.33 -3.52 3.54
C TRP A 57 -6.88 -3.48 4.96
N GLY A 58 -7.33 -4.65 5.48
CA GLY A 58 -7.74 -4.78 6.88
C GLY A 58 -6.60 -4.45 7.84
N VAL A 59 -5.39 -4.94 7.57
CA VAL A 59 -4.19 -4.64 8.37
C VAL A 59 -3.86 -3.14 8.32
N ILE A 60 -3.82 -2.55 7.13
CA ILE A 60 -3.54 -1.12 6.93
C ILE A 60 -4.55 -0.26 7.69
N TYR A 61 -5.84 -0.50 7.49
CA TYR A 61 -6.89 0.32 8.09
C TYR A 61 -7.01 0.13 9.61
N SER A 62 -6.83 -1.08 10.12
CA SER A 62 -6.80 -1.32 11.57
C SER A 62 -5.68 -0.52 12.23
N TRP A 63 -4.52 -0.48 11.60
CA TRP A 63 -3.38 0.27 12.14
C TRP A 63 -3.57 1.79 12.02
N LEU A 64 -4.15 2.26 10.92
CA LEU A 64 -4.53 3.67 10.76
C LEU A 64 -5.60 4.10 11.77
N LEU A 65 -6.51 3.21 12.17
CA LEU A 65 -7.48 3.47 13.25
C LEU A 65 -6.79 3.64 14.61
N VAL A 66 -5.78 2.82 14.93
CA VAL A 66 -4.97 3.00 16.14
C VAL A 66 -4.25 4.35 16.10
N TRP A 67 -3.63 4.70 14.97
CA TRP A 67 -2.99 6.00 14.76
C TRP A 67 -3.96 7.17 14.91
N ALA A 68 -5.18 7.05 14.40
CA ALA A 68 -6.25 8.04 14.58
C ALA A 68 -6.70 8.15 16.04
N GLY A 69 -6.83 7.02 16.75
CA GLY A 69 -7.18 6.99 18.18
C GLY A 69 -6.19 7.78 19.04
N VAL A 70 -4.90 7.68 18.74
CA VAL A 70 -3.87 8.49 19.42
C VAL A 70 -4.02 9.99 19.14
N GLN A 71 -4.42 10.38 17.92
CA GLN A 71 -4.72 11.78 17.61
C GLN A 71 -5.98 12.27 18.33
N ILE A 72 -7.01 11.43 18.46
CA ILE A 72 -8.21 11.76 19.24
C ILE A 72 -7.82 11.98 20.71
N ALA A 73 -7.02 11.11 21.31
CA ALA A 73 -6.54 11.28 22.68
C ALA A 73 -5.76 12.59 22.87
N ALA A 74 -5.02 13.04 21.85
CA ALA A 74 -4.30 14.31 21.89
C ALA A 74 -5.23 15.54 21.95
N LEU A 75 -6.46 15.45 21.43
CA LEU A 75 -7.44 16.56 21.52
C LEU A 75 -7.89 16.83 22.96
N PHE A 76 -7.87 15.80 23.82
CA PHE A 76 -8.36 15.85 25.20
C PHE A 76 -7.25 15.88 26.25
N SER A 77 -5.98 15.69 25.85
CA SER A 77 -4.83 15.65 26.77
C SER A 77 -3.71 16.59 26.30
N PRO A 78 -3.37 17.64 27.06
CA PRO A 78 -2.24 18.52 26.75
C PRO A 78 -0.91 17.76 26.64
N ALA A 79 -0.68 16.77 27.50
CA ALA A 79 0.52 15.93 27.46
C ALA A 79 0.61 15.12 26.15
N MET A 80 -0.51 14.54 25.71
CA MET A 80 -0.57 13.84 24.43
C MET A 80 -0.43 14.80 23.25
N MET A 81 -1.01 16.00 23.32
CA MET A 81 -0.87 17.02 22.28
C MET A 81 0.60 17.43 22.11
N THR A 82 1.32 17.65 23.20
CA THR A 82 2.76 17.96 23.15
C THR A 82 3.56 16.84 22.51
N ARG A 83 3.17 15.59 22.70
CA ARG A 83 3.87 14.41 22.15
C ARG A 83 3.52 14.15 20.69
N VAL A 84 2.26 14.25 20.31
CA VAL A 84 1.74 13.85 18.98
C VAL A 84 1.72 15.03 18.00
N GLY A 85 1.49 16.23 18.50
CA GLY A 85 1.32 17.45 17.72
C GLY A 85 2.44 17.74 16.73
N PRO A 86 3.73 17.65 17.12
CA PRO A 86 4.84 17.87 16.20
C PRO A 86 4.82 16.91 15.00
N GLY A 87 4.52 15.64 15.22
CA GLY A 87 4.36 14.63 14.16
C GLY A 87 3.23 15.01 13.19
N VAL A 88 2.05 15.38 13.71
CA VAL A 88 0.92 15.83 12.90
C VAL A 88 1.25 17.06 12.08
N GLN A 89 1.93 18.04 12.65
CA GLN A 89 2.39 19.25 11.95
C GLN A 89 3.37 18.90 10.81
N LYS A 90 4.28 17.97 11.04
CA LYS A 90 5.24 17.50 10.05
C LYS A 90 4.57 16.83 8.86
N LEU A 91 3.52 16.04 9.09
CA LEU A 91 2.70 15.45 8.04
C LEU A 91 1.88 16.49 7.29
N GLY A 92 1.36 17.51 7.98
CA GLY A 92 0.52 18.55 7.40
C GLY A 92 -0.73 17.97 6.73
N TRP A 93 -1.06 18.48 5.55
CA TRP A 93 -2.21 18.04 4.76
C TRP A 93 -1.97 16.77 3.94
N THR A 94 -0.76 16.19 3.99
CA THR A 94 -0.37 15.06 3.13
C THR A 94 -1.23 13.83 3.36
N PHE A 95 -1.59 13.53 4.63
CA PHE A 95 -2.45 12.39 4.92
C PHE A 95 -3.85 12.57 4.34
N LEU A 96 -4.47 13.72 4.50
CA LEU A 96 -5.77 14.01 3.87
C LEU A 96 -5.69 13.87 2.34
N ALA A 97 -4.62 14.38 1.71
CA ALA A 97 -4.43 14.24 0.27
C ALA A 97 -4.36 12.75 -0.15
N THR A 98 -3.65 11.89 0.60
CA THR A 98 -3.64 10.44 0.32
C THR A 98 -5.01 9.80 0.46
N CYS A 99 -5.82 10.24 1.42
CA CYS A 99 -7.21 9.80 1.55
C CYS A 99 -8.04 10.13 0.32
N LEU A 100 -7.94 11.37 -0.17
CA LEU A 100 -8.66 11.81 -1.36
C LEU A 100 -8.20 11.06 -2.63
N TYR A 101 -6.89 10.81 -2.77
CA TYR A 101 -6.36 10.03 -3.90
C TYR A 101 -6.82 8.56 -3.85
N ASN A 102 -6.90 7.95 -2.66
CA ASN A 102 -7.43 6.60 -2.50
C ASN A 102 -8.90 6.51 -2.93
N ILE A 103 -9.72 7.45 -2.47
CA ILE A 103 -11.14 7.53 -2.83
C ILE A 103 -11.29 7.72 -4.35
N ALA A 104 -10.56 8.66 -4.94
CA ALA A 104 -10.61 8.91 -6.38
C ALA A 104 -10.19 7.68 -7.20
N TRP A 105 -9.09 7.01 -6.79
CA TRP A 105 -8.67 5.76 -7.40
C TRP A 105 -9.76 4.69 -7.32
N LEU A 106 -10.38 4.52 -6.15
CA LEU A 106 -11.39 3.49 -5.94
C LEU A 106 -12.62 3.69 -6.82
N PHE A 107 -13.09 4.95 -6.96
CA PHE A 107 -14.18 5.28 -7.88
C PHE A 107 -13.79 5.00 -9.34
N CYS A 108 -12.62 5.43 -9.78
CA CYS A 108 -12.15 5.15 -11.15
C CYS A 108 -12.06 3.65 -11.42
N TRP A 109 -11.58 2.86 -10.43
CA TRP A 109 -11.47 1.41 -10.53
C TRP A 109 -12.84 0.75 -10.64
N HIS A 110 -13.79 1.10 -9.77
CA HIS A 110 -15.13 0.52 -9.76
C HIS A 110 -16.02 0.97 -10.93
N LEU A 111 -15.75 2.12 -11.51
CA LEU A 111 -16.37 2.57 -12.77
C LEU A 111 -15.72 1.94 -14.01
N GLU A 112 -14.77 1.04 -13.83
CA GLU A 112 -13.99 0.39 -14.90
C GLU A 112 -13.23 1.39 -15.80
N LEU A 113 -12.97 2.61 -15.30
CA LEU A 113 -12.11 3.61 -15.95
C LEU A 113 -10.62 3.26 -15.69
N VAL A 114 -10.19 2.08 -16.17
CA VAL A 114 -8.92 1.45 -15.76
C VAL A 114 -7.71 2.33 -16.08
N GLY A 115 -7.71 3.01 -17.22
CA GLY A 115 -6.63 3.95 -17.56
C GLY A 115 -6.56 5.17 -16.61
N LEU A 116 -7.72 5.71 -16.21
CA LEU A 116 -7.79 6.83 -15.25
C LEU A 116 -7.44 6.36 -13.84
N SER A 117 -7.77 5.11 -13.48
CA SER A 117 -7.40 4.54 -12.18
C SER A 117 -5.88 4.46 -11.99
N ILE A 118 -5.08 4.25 -13.06
CA ILE A 118 -3.62 4.33 -12.99
C ILE A 118 -3.16 5.72 -12.55
N VAL A 119 -3.76 6.78 -13.10
CA VAL A 119 -3.45 8.16 -12.70
C VAL A 119 -3.75 8.38 -11.22
N GLY A 120 -4.92 7.94 -10.75
CA GLY A 120 -5.29 7.97 -9.32
C GLY A 120 -4.30 7.22 -8.44
N MET A 121 -3.88 6.02 -8.87
CA MET A 121 -2.90 5.19 -8.16
C MET A 121 -1.50 5.84 -8.12
N LEU A 122 -1.08 6.53 -9.19
CA LEU A 122 0.18 7.27 -9.22
C LEU A 122 0.16 8.45 -8.22
N TYR A 123 -0.94 9.22 -8.16
CA TYR A 123 -1.10 10.27 -7.15
C TYR A 123 -1.10 9.69 -5.74
N LEU A 124 -1.78 8.56 -5.53
CA LEU A 124 -1.78 7.87 -4.24
C LEU A 124 -0.38 7.42 -3.84
N LEU A 125 0.36 6.76 -4.73
CA LEU A 125 1.73 6.29 -4.47
C LEU A 125 2.65 7.47 -4.14
N THR A 126 2.62 8.53 -4.95
CA THR A 126 3.47 9.72 -4.70
C THR A 126 3.10 10.42 -3.39
N GLY A 127 1.81 10.50 -3.05
CA GLY A 127 1.34 11.03 -1.78
C GLY A 127 1.82 10.20 -0.58
N ILE A 128 1.75 8.86 -0.67
CA ILE A 128 2.25 7.97 0.39
C ILE A 128 3.78 8.03 0.50
N MET A 129 4.50 8.14 -0.60
CA MET A 129 5.95 8.35 -0.58
C MET A 129 6.30 9.66 0.14
N GLN A 130 5.56 10.74 -0.11
CA GLN A 130 5.73 12.00 0.60
C GLN A 130 5.37 11.88 2.08
N LEU A 131 4.30 11.15 2.40
CA LEU A 131 3.89 10.86 3.78
C LEU A 131 4.99 10.11 4.54
N ASN A 132 5.57 9.05 3.95
CA ASN A 132 6.68 8.29 4.52
C ASN A 132 7.92 9.16 4.74
N ARG A 133 8.28 10.03 3.78
CA ARG A 133 9.40 10.98 3.94
C ARG A 133 9.17 11.94 5.08
N ARG A 134 7.96 12.53 5.18
CA ARG A 134 7.60 13.46 6.25
C ARG A 134 7.53 12.78 7.62
N ALA A 135 7.04 11.54 7.68
CA ALA A 135 7.04 10.74 8.89
C ALA A 135 8.43 10.28 9.32
N GLY A 136 9.44 10.35 8.42
CA GLY A 136 10.78 9.85 8.70
C GLY A 136 10.86 8.33 8.74
N VAL A 137 10.02 7.63 7.95
CA VAL A 137 10.00 6.16 7.93
C VAL A 137 11.37 5.60 7.61
N GLY A 138 11.86 4.68 8.45
CA GLY A 138 13.17 4.07 8.34
C GLY A 138 14.34 4.91 8.86
N GLN A 139 14.10 6.15 9.31
CA GLN A 139 15.08 7.00 9.98
C GLN A 139 15.09 6.74 11.49
N PHE A 140 16.13 7.26 12.17
CA PHE A 140 16.21 7.23 13.61
C PHE A 140 15.00 7.96 14.23
N SER A 141 14.35 7.31 15.19
CA SER A 141 13.24 7.86 15.98
C SER A 141 13.53 7.63 17.45
N GLU A 142 13.50 8.69 18.25
CA GLU A 142 13.72 8.62 19.69
C GLU A 142 12.57 7.88 20.42
N GLY A 143 11.42 7.66 19.74
CA GLY A 143 10.24 7.05 20.32
C GLY A 143 9.82 5.73 19.67
N ARG A 144 9.71 4.65 20.48
CA ARG A 144 9.09 3.39 20.03
C ARG A 144 7.69 3.58 19.41
N TRP A 145 6.94 4.57 19.91
CA TRP A 145 5.59 4.86 19.46
C TRP A 145 5.53 5.35 18.01
N GLU A 146 6.46 6.19 17.58
CA GLU A 146 6.50 6.69 16.21
C GLU A 146 6.73 5.56 15.21
N LYS A 147 7.60 4.60 15.56
CA LYS A 147 7.87 3.42 14.73
C LYS A 147 6.62 2.60 14.47
N TRP A 148 5.85 2.31 15.52
CA TRP A 148 4.67 1.45 15.41
C TRP A 148 3.42 2.21 14.96
N LEU A 149 3.29 3.49 15.31
CA LEU A 149 2.09 4.28 15.00
C LEU A 149 2.15 4.96 13.63
N ALA A 150 3.33 5.30 13.13
CA ALA A 150 3.49 5.98 11.85
C ALA A 150 4.31 5.17 10.84
N HIS A 151 5.51 4.70 11.23
CA HIS A 151 6.40 4.03 10.26
C HIS A 151 5.82 2.70 9.78
N ALA A 152 5.20 1.90 10.67
CA ALA A 152 4.64 0.62 10.29
C ALA A 152 3.44 0.75 9.33
N PRO A 153 2.34 1.47 9.67
CA PRO A 153 1.19 1.57 8.78
C PRO A 153 1.53 2.25 7.44
N PHE A 154 2.32 3.34 7.48
CA PHE A 154 2.68 4.04 6.25
C PHE A 154 3.64 3.24 5.38
N GLY A 155 4.55 2.46 5.99
CA GLY A 155 5.45 1.56 5.29
C GLY A 155 4.71 0.41 4.60
N ILE A 156 3.79 -0.28 5.30
CA ILE A 156 2.93 -1.33 4.73
C ILE A 156 2.08 -0.76 3.60
N TYR A 157 1.47 0.41 3.83
CA TYR A 157 0.62 1.04 2.83
C TYR A 157 1.42 1.35 1.55
N GLN A 158 2.62 1.91 1.66
CA GLN A 158 3.47 2.18 0.51
C GLN A 158 3.84 0.89 -0.24
N GLY A 159 4.23 -0.17 0.46
CA GLY A 159 4.58 -1.45 -0.15
C GLY A 159 3.41 -2.06 -0.91
N TRP A 160 2.22 -2.04 -0.32
CA TRP A 160 1.00 -2.51 -0.97
C TRP A 160 0.67 -1.72 -2.23
N ILE A 161 0.68 -0.39 -2.16
CA ILE A 161 0.38 0.46 -3.34
C ILE A 161 1.42 0.32 -4.45
N THR A 162 2.68 0.04 -4.12
CA THR A 162 3.72 -0.23 -5.12
C THR A 162 3.35 -1.43 -6.00
N ILE A 163 2.94 -2.55 -5.39
CA ILE A 163 2.51 -3.75 -6.14
C ILE A 163 1.14 -3.54 -6.78
N ALA A 164 0.21 -2.89 -6.09
CA ALA A 164 -1.11 -2.61 -6.62
C ALA A 164 -1.06 -1.71 -7.87
N LEU A 165 -0.11 -0.79 -7.95
CA LEU A 165 0.10 0.00 -9.18
C LEU A 165 0.56 -0.88 -10.35
N ILE A 166 1.50 -1.81 -10.13
CA ILE A 166 1.92 -2.77 -11.15
C ILE A 166 0.72 -3.60 -11.62
N ALA A 167 -0.08 -4.12 -10.68
CA ALA A 167 -1.29 -4.88 -11.00
C ALA A 167 -2.33 -4.03 -11.76
N ASN A 168 -2.49 -2.75 -11.41
CA ASN A 168 -3.41 -1.84 -12.10
C ASN A 168 -2.95 -1.56 -13.54
N VAL A 169 -1.65 -1.37 -13.76
CA VAL A 169 -1.09 -1.25 -15.12
C VAL A 169 -1.31 -2.54 -15.92
N THR A 170 -1.10 -3.70 -15.31
CA THR A 170 -1.33 -5.00 -15.95
C THR A 170 -2.80 -5.17 -16.34
N ALA A 171 -3.74 -4.81 -15.44
CA ALA A 171 -5.17 -4.82 -15.74
C ALA A 171 -5.53 -3.89 -16.91
N PHE A 172 -4.92 -2.72 -16.99
CA PHE A 172 -5.11 -1.82 -18.12
C PHE A 172 -4.61 -2.40 -19.43
N LEU A 173 -3.44 -3.05 -19.44
CA LEU A 173 -2.90 -3.69 -20.63
C LEU A 173 -3.83 -4.81 -21.14
N VAL A 174 -4.43 -5.58 -20.20
CA VAL A 174 -5.47 -6.57 -20.54
C VAL A 174 -6.72 -5.88 -21.12
N ALA A 175 -7.19 -4.81 -20.50
CA ALA A 175 -8.39 -4.08 -20.92
C ALA A 175 -8.27 -3.55 -22.35
N ILE A 176 -7.09 -3.07 -22.77
CA ILE A 176 -6.83 -2.60 -24.13
C ILE A 176 -6.40 -3.70 -25.10
N ARG A 177 -6.40 -4.97 -24.65
CA ARG A 177 -5.98 -6.13 -25.44
C ARG A 177 -4.56 -5.98 -26.03
N TRP A 178 -3.64 -5.47 -25.19
CA TRP A 178 -2.25 -5.30 -25.63
C TRP A 178 -1.60 -6.63 -25.99
N SER A 179 -0.95 -6.67 -27.16
CA SER A 179 -0.36 -7.91 -27.73
C SER A 179 0.94 -8.38 -27.06
N GLY A 180 1.43 -7.65 -26.04
CA GLY A 180 2.69 -8.01 -25.37
C GLY A 180 3.95 -7.86 -26.25
N TRP A 181 3.86 -7.17 -27.39
CA TRP A 181 4.93 -7.12 -28.41
C TRP A 181 5.40 -8.50 -28.87
N GLY A 182 4.52 -9.50 -28.84
CA GLY A 182 4.85 -10.88 -29.20
C GLY A 182 5.56 -11.67 -28.09
N VAL A 183 5.80 -11.06 -26.93
CA VAL A 183 6.36 -11.74 -25.74
C VAL A 183 5.23 -12.42 -24.96
N GLY A 184 5.46 -13.65 -24.54
CA GLY A 184 4.45 -14.43 -23.79
C GLY A 184 4.06 -13.80 -22.45
N GLU A 185 2.82 -14.03 -22.05
CA GLU A 185 2.24 -13.48 -20.82
C GLU A 185 3.05 -13.87 -19.56
N SER A 186 3.54 -15.11 -19.51
CA SER A 186 4.36 -15.62 -18.41
C SER A 186 5.67 -14.83 -18.25
N VAL A 187 6.33 -14.50 -19.35
CA VAL A 187 7.58 -13.70 -19.34
C VAL A 187 7.29 -12.30 -18.80
N TRP A 188 6.18 -11.66 -19.23
CA TRP A 188 5.79 -10.36 -18.69
C TRP A 188 5.47 -10.41 -17.20
N ALA A 189 4.76 -11.46 -16.75
CA ALA A 189 4.49 -11.64 -15.32
C ALA A 189 5.77 -11.78 -14.49
N VAL A 190 6.74 -12.56 -14.98
CA VAL A 190 8.06 -12.70 -14.33
C VAL A 190 8.80 -11.36 -14.30
N ILE A 191 8.80 -10.59 -15.41
CA ILE A 191 9.41 -9.24 -15.44
C ILE A 191 8.77 -8.33 -14.37
N MET A 192 7.46 -8.34 -14.23
CA MET A 192 6.75 -7.52 -13.23
C MET A 192 7.05 -7.97 -11.79
N ILE A 193 7.14 -9.30 -11.54
CA ILE A 193 7.56 -9.85 -10.27
C ILE A 193 8.98 -9.42 -9.91
N VAL A 194 9.92 -9.55 -10.86
CA VAL A 194 11.32 -9.12 -10.67
C VAL A 194 11.38 -7.61 -10.39
N THR A 195 10.63 -6.80 -11.15
CA THR A 195 10.55 -5.35 -10.93
C THR A 195 10.05 -5.01 -9.53
N GLY A 196 8.93 -5.61 -9.10
CA GLY A 196 8.39 -5.41 -7.75
C GLY A 196 9.36 -5.84 -6.64
N THR A 197 10.03 -6.98 -6.85
CA THR A 197 11.06 -7.51 -5.95
C THR A 197 12.25 -6.55 -5.80
N LEU A 198 12.79 -6.06 -6.92
CA LEU A 198 13.92 -5.13 -6.92
C LEU A 198 13.57 -3.79 -6.27
N LEU A 199 12.37 -3.26 -6.56
CA LEU A 199 11.86 -2.05 -5.89
C LEU A 199 11.77 -2.27 -4.38
N ALA A 200 11.22 -3.40 -3.93
CA ALA A 200 11.11 -3.71 -2.51
C ALA A 200 12.49 -3.83 -1.84
N CYS A 201 13.42 -4.58 -2.45
CA CYS A 201 14.79 -4.71 -1.96
C CYS A 201 15.49 -3.33 -1.88
N ALA A 202 15.32 -2.48 -2.88
CA ALA A 202 15.87 -1.12 -2.88
C ALA A 202 15.28 -0.26 -1.75
N MET A 203 13.96 -0.31 -1.51
CA MET A 203 13.28 0.44 -0.45
C MET A 203 13.72 -0.05 0.94
N VAL A 204 13.79 -1.38 1.14
CA VAL A 204 14.28 -1.96 2.39
C VAL A 204 15.75 -1.60 2.62
N TRP A 205 16.59 -1.68 1.58
CA TRP A 205 18.02 -1.43 1.73
C TRP A 205 18.38 0.04 1.91
N ARG A 206 17.82 0.92 1.06
CA ARG A 206 18.16 2.35 1.04
C ARG A 206 17.43 3.16 2.09
N GLN A 207 16.15 2.84 2.34
CA GLN A 207 15.28 3.61 3.23
C GLN A 207 15.00 2.91 4.56
N ASN A 208 15.56 1.70 4.78
CA ASN A 208 15.31 0.89 5.97
C ASN A 208 13.80 0.64 6.22
N ASN A 209 12.99 0.67 5.16
CA ASN A 209 11.55 0.48 5.24
C ASN A 209 11.19 -1.00 5.19
N VAL A 210 11.40 -1.70 6.32
CA VAL A 210 11.11 -3.14 6.45
C VAL A 210 9.64 -3.48 6.22
N PHE A 211 8.73 -2.58 6.58
CA PHE A 211 7.29 -2.77 6.42
C PHE A 211 6.86 -2.73 4.95
N HIS A 212 7.52 -1.91 4.13
CA HIS A 212 7.35 -1.95 2.68
C HIS A 212 7.69 -3.34 2.13
N GLY A 213 8.83 -3.89 2.54
CA GLY A 213 9.25 -5.23 2.14
C GLY A 213 8.25 -6.31 2.55
N LEU A 214 7.73 -6.24 3.79
CA LEU A 214 6.72 -7.21 4.27
C LEU A 214 5.43 -7.17 3.44
N ALA A 215 4.96 -5.99 3.06
CA ALA A 215 3.76 -5.85 2.22
C ALA A 215 3.98 -6.40 0.80
N VAL A 216 5.17 -6.17 0.21
CA VAL A 216 5.51 -6.74 -1.09
C VAL A 216 5.66 -8.25 -1.01
N ALA A 217 6.31 -8.78 0.03
CA ALA A 217 6.42 -10.23 0.26
C ALA A 217 5.04 -10.88 0.38
N TRP A 218 4.09 -10.25 1.07
CA TRP A 218 2.70 -10.70 1.15
C TRP A 218 2.02 -10.75 -0.23
N ALA A 219 2.22 -9.73 -1.06
CA ALA A 219 1.66 -9.71 -2.42
C ALA A 219 2.25 -10.82 -3.30
N LEU A 220 3.57 -11.03 -3.25
CA LEU A 220 4.26 -12.10 -3.97
C LEU A 220 3.81 -13.49 -3.49
N PHE A 221 3.60 -13.66 -2.20
CA PHE A 221 2.99 -14.87 -1.64
C PHE A 221 1.59 -15.13 -2.23
N GLY A 222 0.77 -14.09 -2.39
CA GLY A 222 -0.54 -14.20 -3.01
C GLY A 222 -0.48 -14.61 -4.49
N ILE A 223 0.51 -14.11 -5.25
CA ILE A 223 0.74 -14.55 -6.65
C ILE A 223 1.14 -16.02 -6.65
N TYR A 224 2.08 -16.42 -5.80
CA TYR A 224 2.50 -17.82 -5.65
C TYR A 224 1.30 -18.72 -5.34
N LEU A 225 0.48 -18.37 -4.35
CA LEU A 225 -0.69 -19.18 -3.98
C LEU A 225 -1.65 -19.39 -5.16
N LYS A 226 -1.95 -18.31 -5.92
CA LYS A 226 -2.87 -18.39 -7.05
C LYS A 226 -2.32 -19.27 -8.17
N ARG A 227 -1.07 -19.07 -8.55
CA ARG A 227 -0.44 -19.85 -9.66
C ARG A 227 -0.20 -21.30 -9.26
N ASN A 228 0.23 -21.55 -8.02
CA ASN A 228 0.42 -22.90 -7.53
C ASN A 228 -0.90 -23.69 -7.45
N ALA A 229 -2.00 -23.05 -7.04
CA ALA A 229 -3.31 -23.68 -7.00
C ALA A 229 -3.89 -23.95 -8.40
N ALA A 230 -3.62 -23.06 -9.37
CA ALA A 230 -4.05 -23.20 -10.74
C ALA A 230 -3.20 -24.21 -11.54
N GLY A 231 -1.93 -24.38 -11.20
CA GLY A 231 -0.98 -25.26 -11.92
C GLY A 231 -0.65 -24.78 -13.34
N ASP A 232 -0.98 -23.54 -13.68
CA ASP A 232 -0.99 -23.01 -15.04
C ASP A 232 0.30 -22.28 -15.47
N ALA A 233 1.12 -21.82 -14.51
CA ALA A 233 2.33 -21.04 -14.77
C ALA A 233 3.41 -21.30 -13.70
N PRO A 234 4.12 -22.44 -13.77
CA PRO A 234 5.12 -22.84 -12.78
C PRO A 234 6.33 -21.89 -12.70
N ASP A 235 6.70 -21.26 -13.79
CA ASP A 235 7.75 -20.24 -13.87
C ASP A 235 7.36 -18.96 -13.11
N VAL A 236 6.12 -18.48 -13.24
CA VAL A 236 5.58 -17.34 -12.49
C VAL A 236 5.49 -17.67 -11.00
N SER A 237 5.01 -18.88 -10.66
CA SER A 237 4.94 -19.38 -9.28
C SER A 237 6.33 -19.40 -8.63
N THR A 238 7.32 -19.96 -9.34
CA THR A 238 8.72 -20.04 -8.89
C THR A 238 9.33 -18.65 -8.73
N ALA A 239 9.12 -17.75 -9.68
CA ALA A 239 9.60 -16.37 -9.61
C ALA A 239 8.99 -15.61 -8.41
N ALA A 240 7.69 -15.78 -8.15
CA ALA A 240 7.02 -15.15 -7.01
C ALA A 240 7.57 -15.67 -5.66
N MET A 241 7.79 -16.97 -5.54
CA MET A 241 8.38 -17.57 -4.34
C MET A 241 9.83 -17.11 -4.13
N ALA A 242 10.64 -17.11 -5.18
CA ALA A 242 12.03 -16.64 -5.11
C ALA A 242 12.11 -15.15 -4.76
N GLY A 243 11.26 -14.31 -5.38
CA GLY A 243 11.14 -12.90 -5.08
C GLY A 243 10.74 -12.65 -3.63
N MET A 244 9.73 -13.36 -3.13
CA MET A 244 9.31 -13.30 -1.74
C MET A 244 10.47 -13.65 -0.79
N ALA A 245 11.17 -14.77 -1.03
CA ALA A 245 12.30 -15.19 -0.20
C ALA A 245 13.43 -14.15 -0.19
N LEU A 246 13.75 -13.55 -1.35
CA LEU A 246 14.75 -12.50 -1.46
C LEU A 246 14.35 -11.24 -0.67
N VAL A 247 13.11 -10.77 -0.81
CA VAL A 247 12.61 -9.61 -0.06
C VAL A 247 12.66 -9.87 1.44
N LEU A 248 12.22 -11.04 1.90
CA LEU A 248 12.27 -11.43 3.31
C LEU A 248 13.70 -11.50 3.84
N LEU A 249 14.65 -11.99 3.05
CA LEU A 249 16.08 -11.95 3.40
C LEU A 249 16.53 -10.49 3.66
N PHE A 250 16.20 -9.56 2.76
CA PHE A 250 16.52 -8.15 2.94
C PHE A 250 15.85 -7.56 4.19
N VAL A 251 14.59 -7.91 4.45
CA VAL A 251 13.86 -7.51 5.67
C VAL A 251 14.59 -8.01 6.92
N VAL A 252 15.00 -9.27 6.98
CA VAL A 252 15.72 -9.85 8.11
C VAL A 252 17.08 -9.15 8.33
N LEU A 253 17.84 -8.94 7.26
CA LEU A 253 19.13 -8.27 7.33
C LEU A 253 19.03 -6.81 7.83
N ARG A 254 17.91 -6.13 7.53
CA ARG A 254 17.66 -4.75 7.94
C ARG A 254 16.88 -4.61 9.25
N SER A 255 16.14 -5.62 9.66
CA SER A 255 15.33 -5.59 10.89
C SER A 255 16.17 -5.29 12.14
N ARG A 256 17.41 -5.79 12.23
CA ARG A 256 18.33 -5.47 13.34
C ARG A 256 18.62 -3.98 13.44
N ARG A 257 18.83 -3.30 12.31
CA ARG A 257 19.00 -1.84 12.28
C ARG A 257 17.73 -1.11 12.67
N TRP A 258 16.58 -1.56 12.13
CA TRP A 258 15.29 -0.98 12.46
C TRP A 258 14.95 -1.12 13.95
N LEU A 259 15.31 -2.22 14.60
CA LEU A 259 15.11 -2.44 16.04
C LEU A 259 16.09 -1.64 16.90
N ALA A 260 17.30 -1.38 16.40
CA ALA A 260 18.34 -0.67 17.12
C ALA A 260 18.15 0.85 17.11
N TYR A 261 17.44 1.39 16.14
CA TYR A 261 17.06 2.80 16.02
C TYR A 261 15.66 3.04 16.59
#